data_5e92a277d6b5bea5c4c30ffcedd81605
#
_entry.id   5e92a277d6b5bea5c4c30ffcedd81605
#
_cell.length_a   1.000
_cell.length_b   1.000
_cell.length_c   1.000
_cell.angle_alpha   90.00
_cell.angle_beta   90.00
_cell.angle_gamma   90.00
#
_symmetry.space_group_name_H-M   'P 1'
#
loop_
_entity.id
_entity.type
_entity.pdbx_description
1 polymer ?
#
loop_
_entity_poly.entity_id
_entity_poly.type
_entity_poly.pdbx_seq_one_letter_code
_entity_poly.pdbx_strand_id
1 'polypeptide(L)'
;MSESKDLIDLRSDTVTKPSAQMRAAISVAEVGDDVYGEDPSVNLLEKKVAQMFGKEAALFTPTGSLANQLCIRTLVKPGEELLTETSSHIARAELGAAAVFSGITTRTWPSVRGVLKAEEPLAIAHPDAGPYLVSTTAVAIENTHNFGGGSVQPIAEIKKLRAATKSMNVAMHLDGARIWNAHVATKVSFTEYGENFDTISVCLSKGLGAPAGSLMISTAEDRKSTV
;
A
#
# COMPACT_ATOMS: atom_id res chain seq x y z
N MET A 1 9.16 -27.47 33.24
CA MET A 1 8.34 -26.81 32.22
C MET A 1 8.04 -25.41 32.74
N SER A 2 8.73 -24.38 32.22
CA SER A 2 8.47 -23.01 32.65
C SER A 2 7.10 -22.61 32.13
N GLU A 3 6.21 -22.21 33.03
CA GLU A 3 4.98 -21.50 32.68
C GLU A 3 5.38 -20.30 31.84
N SER A 4 5.07 -20.31 30.53
CA SER A 4 5.10 -19.12 29.72
C SER A 4 4.04 -18.20 30.29
N LYS A 5 4.43 -17.22 31.13
CA LYS A 5 3.56 -16.10 31.48
C LYS A 5 3.02 -15.56 30.16
N ASP A 6 1.70 -15.46 30.03
CA ASP A 6 1.04 -14.85 28.87
C ASP A 6 1.52 -13.39 28.77
N LEU A 7 2.60 -13.20 28.02
CA LEU A 7 3.18 -11.88 27.78
C LEU A 7 2.29 -11.12 26.81
N ILE A 8 1.78 -9.97 27.24
CA ILE A 8 1.09 -9.05 26.35
C ILE A 8 2.14 -8.35 25.49
N ASP A 9 2.19 -8.70 24.20
CA ASP A 9 3.16 -8.15 23.25
C ASP A 9 2.53 -7.01 22.44
N LEU A 10 2.94 -5.77 22.72
CA LEU A 10 2.47 -4.56 22.05
C LEU A 10 3.51 -3.94 21.11
N ARG A 11 4.54 -4.67 20.70
CA ARG A 11 5.59 -4.13 19.82
C ARG A 11 5.08 -3.76 18.45
N SER A 12 4.25 -4.59 17.82
CA SER A 12 3.71 -4.40 16.49
C SER A 12 2.57 -5.40 16.23
N ASP A 13 1.62 -5.05 15.35
CA ASP A 13 0.61 -5.98 14.85
C ASP A 13 1.20 -7.06 13.90
N THR A 14 2.47 -6.95 13.53
CA THR A 14 3.21 -7.99 12.80
C THR A 14 3.50 -9.24 13.63
N VAL A 15 3.32 -9.21 14.95
CA VAL A 15 3.47 -10.39 15.83
C VAL A 15 2.19 -11.23 15.91
N THR A 16 1.11 -10.83 15.23
CA THR A 16 -0.14 -11.60 15.16
C THR A 16 0.10 -12.99 14.57
N LYS A 17 -0.69 -13.94 15.04
CA LYS A 17 -0.61 -15.34 14.59
C LYS A 17 -1.93 -15.78 13.99
N PRO A 18 -1.90 -16.66 12.98
CA PRO A 18 -3.13 -17.24 12.44
C PRO A 18 -3.93 -17.95 13.53
N SER A 19 -5.24 -17.72 13.55
CA SER A 19 -6.16 -18.45 14.44
C SER A 19 -6.14 -19.95 14.16
N ALA A 20 -6.70 -20.76 15.07
CA ALA A 20 -6.85 -22.19 14.82
C ALA A 20 -7.70 -22.48 13.57
N GLN A 21 -8.76 -21.69 13.34
CA GLN A 21 -9.61 -21.80 12.15
C GLN A 21 -8.83 -21.45 10.87
N MET A 22 -8.02 -20.39 10.87
CA MET A 22 -7.17 -20.02 9.73
C MET A 22 -6.16 -21.13 9.41
N ARG A 23 -5.51 -21.71 10.43
CA ARG A 23 -4.58 -22.84 10.22
C ARG A 23 -5.27 -24.07 9.66
N ALA A 24 -6.48 -24.37 10.12
CA ALA A 24 -7.28 -25.46 9.56
C ALA A 24 -7.65 -25.18 8.08
N ALA A 25 -8.05 -23.95 7.75
CA ALA A 25 -8.35 -23.57 6.38
C ALA A 25 -7.11 -23.69 5.46
N ILE A 26 -5.93 -23.25 5.94
CA ILE A 26 -4.65 -23.37 5.19
C ILE A 26 -4.33 -24.85 4.90
N SER A 27 -4.56 -25.76 5.88
CA SER A 27 -4.20 -27.16 5.72
C SER A 27 -5.05 -27.93 4.69
N VAL A 28 -6.20 -27.39 4.31
CA VAL A 28 -7.13 -28.01 3.35
C VAL A 28 -7.36 -27.13 2.10
N ALA A 29 -6.65 -26.02 1.99
CA ALA A 29 -6.77 -25.14 0.84
C ALA A 29 -6.37 -25.87 -0.44
N GLU A 30 -7.18 -25.69 -1.49
CA GLU A 30 -6.83 -26.14 -2.81
C GLU A 30 -5.69 -25.28 -3.37
N VAL A 31 -4.69 -25.90 -3.94
CA VAL A 31 -3.50 -25.26 -4.49
C VAL A 31 -3.26 -25.68 -5.94
N GLY A 32 -2.58 -24.84 -6.70
CA GLY A 32 -2.24 -25.07 -8.08
C GLY A 32 -0.98 -24.29 -8.48
N ASP A 33 -0.63 -24.34 -9.75
CA ASP A 33 0.51 -23.58 -10.28
C ASP A 33 0.14 -22.11 -10.50
N ASP A 34 0.87 -21.21 -9.84
CA ASP A 34 0.63 -19.77 -9.95
C ASP A 34 1.12 -19.20 -11.29
N VAL A 35 2.18 -19.78 -11.89
CA VAL A 35 2.73 -19.33 -13.18
C VAL A 35 1.72 -19.50 -14.31
N TYR A 36 0.97 -20.60 -14.29
CA TYR A 36 -0.11 -20.86 -15.26
C TYR A 36 -1.47 -20.32 -14.82
N GLY A 37 -1.54 -19.65 -13.66
CA GLY A 37 -2.80 -19.12 -13.11
C GLY A 37 -3.78 -20.21 -12.67
N GLU A 38 -3.30 -21.37 -12.28
CA GLU A 38 -4.11 -22.54 -11.92
C GLU A 38 -4.37 -22.67 -10.42
N ASP A 39 -3.77 -21.82 -9.56
CA ASP A 39 -4.06 -21.83 -8.12
C ASP A 39 -5.41 -21.17 -7.83
N PRO A 40 -6.44 -21.94 -7.43
CA PRO A 40 -7.78 -21.38 -7.22
C PRO A 40 -7.85 -20.48 -5.99
N SER A 41 -7.01 -20.73 -4.97
CA SER A 41 -6.97 -19.92 -3.74
C SER A 41 -6.38 -18.55 -3.99
N VAL A 42 -5.28 -18.46 -4.75
CA VAL A 42 -4.66 -17.20 -5.16
C VAL A 42 -5.61 -16.42 -6.07
N ASN A 43 -6.15 -17.05 -7.10
CA ASN A 43 -7.09 -16.42 -8.04
C ASN A 43 -8.32 -15.84 -7.34
N LEU A 44 -8.90 -16.59 -6.39
CA LEU A 44 -10.05 -16.11 -5.63
C LEU A 44 -9.71 -14.93 -4.73
N LEU A 45 -8.54 -14.97 -4.07
CA LEU A 45 -8.05 -13.89 -3.21
C LEU A 45 -7.85 -12.60 -4.01
N GLU A 46 -7.13 -12.66 -5.13
CA GLU A 46 -6.87 -11.52 -6.00
C GLU A 46 -8.17 -10.90 -6.52
N LYS A 47 -9.07 -11.72 -7.05
CA LYS A 47 -10.38 -11.28 -7.53
C LYS A 47 -11.19 -10.61 -6.43
N LYS A 48 -11.27 -11.22 -5.24
CA LYS A 48 -12.03 -10.69 -4.10
C LYS A 48 -11.49 -9.34 -3.65
N VAL A 49 -10.18 -9.21 -3.51
CA VAL A 49 -9.57 -7.97 -3.03
C VAL A 49 -9.68 -6.87 -4.08
N ALA A 50 -9.46 -7.15 -5.36
CA ALA A 50 -9.70 -6.18 -6.43
C ALA A 50 -11.14 -5.63 -6.40
N GLN A 51 -12.13 -6.51 -6.30
CA GLN A 51 -13.55 -6.13 -6.20
C GLN A 51 -13.86 -5.27 -4.98
N MET A 52 -13.27 -5.55 -3.82
CA MET A 52 -13.47 -4.75 -2.60
C MET A 52 -13.06 -3.30 -2.79
N PHE A 53 -12.00 -3.06 -3.55
CA PHE A 53 -11.50 -1.71 -3.83
C PHE A 53 -12.06 -1.10 -5.12
N GLY A 54 -12.96 -1.81 -5.83
CA GLY A 54 -13.50 -1.34 -7.11
C GLY A 54 -12.43 -1.22 -8.21
N LYS A 55 -11.39 -2.06 -8.15
CA LYS A 55 -10.29 -2.11 -9.11
C LYS A 55 -10.40 -3.32 -10.04
N GLU A 56 -9.68 -3.26 -11.16
CA GLU A 56 -9.74 -4.31 -12.19
C GLU A 56 -8.99 -5.58 -11.79
N ALA A 57 -7.86 -5.42 -11.11
CA ALA A 57 -6.99 -6.54 -10.78
C ALA A 57 -6.25 -6.35 -9.44
N ALA A 58 -5.81 -7.46 -8.88
CA ALA A 58 -4.83 -7.50 -7.80
C ALA A 58 -3.78 -8.57 -8.11
N LEU A 59 -2.61 -8.44 -7.47
CA LEU A 59 -1.51 -9.38 -7.54
C LEU A 59 -1.08 -9.74 -6.11
N PHE A 60 -1.10 -11.02 -5.78
CA PHE A 60 -0.57 -11.51 -4.51
C PHE A 60 0.95 -11.34 -4.45
N THR A 61 1.45 -10.91 -3.31
CA THR A 61 2.88 -10.75 -3.03
C THR A 61 3.23 -11.30 -1.66
N PRO A 62 4.43 -11.87 -1.45
CA PRO A 62 4.82 -12.41 -0.15
C PRO A 62 4.97 -11.35 0.95
N THR A 63 5.24 -10.09 0.59
CA THR A 63 5.47 -8.99 1.56
C THR A 63 4.83 -7.68 1.14
N GLY A 64 4.48 -6.82 2.13
CA GLY A 64 3.98 -5.47 1.88
C GLY A 64 4.97 -4.56 1.18
N SER A 65 6.27 -4.70 1.49
CA SER A 65 7.31 -3.92 0.80
C SER A 65 7.36 -4.25 -0.69
N LEU A 66 7.24 -5.53 -1.07
CA LEU A 66 7.18 -5.90 -2.48
C LEU A 66 5.92 -5.32 -3.14
N ALA A 67 4.75 -5.41 -2.49
CA ALA A 67 3.52 -4.80 -3.00
C ALA A 67 3.69 -3.30 -3.24
N ASN A 68 4.25 -2.55 -2.27
CA ASN A 68 4.54 -1.13 -2.42
C ASN A 68 5.48 -0.87 -3.60
N GLN A 69 6.59 -1.62 -3.69
CA GLN A 69 7.58 -1.39 -4.74
C GLN A 69 7.04 -1.68 -6.15
N LEU A 70 6.21 -2.71 -6.32
CA LEU A 70 5.52 -2.97 -7.58
C LEU A 70 4.54 -1.83 -7.92
N CYS A 71 3.71 -1.40 -6.96
CA CYS A 71 2.80 -0.27 -7.14
C CYS A 71 3.52 1.01 -7.57
N ILE A 72 4.61 1.35 -6.88
CA ILE A 72 5.38 2.57 -7.17
C ILE A 72 6.03 2.47 -8.55
N ARG A 73 6.60 1.33 -8.89
CA ARG A 73 7.29 1.11 -10.16
C ARG A 73 6.37 1.24 -11.38
N THR A 74 5.07 0.92 -11.25
CA THR A 74 4.11 1.13 -12.34
C THR A 74 3.76 2.60 -12.56
N LEU A 75 3.90 3.44 -11.53
CA LEU A 75 3.54 4.86 -11.57
C LEU A 75 4.71 5.80 -11.86
N VAL A 76 5.93 5.41 -11.46
CA VAL A 76 7.12 6.29 -11.47
C VAL A 76 8.23 5.60 -12.27
N LYS A 77 8.71 6.28 -13.30
CA LYS A 77 9.81 5.77 -14.14
C LYS A 77 11.19 6.06 -13.51
N PRO A 78 12.24 5.31 -13.89
CA PRO A 78 13.60 5.66 -13.48
C PRO A 78 13.95 7.11 -13.79
N GLY A 79 14.51 7.82 -12.81
CA GLY A 79 14.86 9.25 -12.91
C GLY A 79 13.73 10.21 -12.56
N GLU A 80 12.51 9.75 -12.39
CA GLU A 80 11.38 10.55 -11.90
C GLU A 80 11.24 10.51 -10.36
N GLU A 81 10.29 11.25 -9.81
CA GLU A 81 10.14 11.47 -8.38
C GLU A 81 8.81 10.96 -7.84
N LEU A 82 8.91 10.25 -6.71
CA LEU A 82 7.83 9.96 -5.78
C LEU A 82 7.85 10.95 -4.61
N LEU A 83 6.72 11.58 -4.31
CA LEU A 83 6.53 12.30 -3.05
C LEU A 83 5.87 11.39 -2.01
N THR A 84 6.36 11.44 -0.76
CA THR A 84 5.73 10.75 0.37
C THR A 84 6.00 11.49 1.69
N GLU A 85 5.24 11.20 2.74
CA GLU A 85 5.47 11.79 4.06
C GLU A 85 6.81 11.31 4.65
N THR A 86 7.52 12.18 5.38
CA THR A 86 8.90 11.95 5.86
C THR A 86 9.06 10.68 6.71
N SER A 87 8.04 10.33 7.49
CA SER A 87 8.03 9.16 8.37
C SER A 87 7.31 7.96 7.78
N SER A 88 6.81 8.04 6.53
CA SER A 88 6.11 6.94 5.88
C SER A 88 6.97 5.67 5.78
N HIS A 89 6.34 4.51 5.74
CA HIS A 89 7.02 3.22 5.62
C HIS A 89 7.90 3.16 4.38
N ILE A 90 7.41 3.64 3.24
CA ILE A 90 8.14 3.69 1.96
C ILE A 90 9.45 4.48 2.09
N ALA A 91 9.44 5.61 2.81
CA ALA A 91 10.63 6.44 3.00
C ALA A 91 11.59 5.86 4.05
N ARG A 92 11.08 5.20 5.11
CA ARG A 92 11.86 4.88 6.32
C ARG A 92 12.17 3.40 6.51
N ALA A 93 11.34 2.49 6.04
CA ALA A 93 11.38 1.09 6.43
C ALA A 93 11.53 0.10 5.26
N GLU A 94 11.79 0.58 4.05
CA GLU A 94 11.99 -0.26 2.86
C GLU A 94 13.42 -0.21 2.31
N LEU A 95 14.38 0.22 3.13
CA LEU A 95 15.83 0.15 2.85
C LEU A 95 16.26 0.83 1.52
N GLY A 96 15.54 1.87 1.10
CA GLY A 96 15.82 2.56 -0.16
C GLY A 96 15.44 1.77 -1.41
N ALA A 97 14.52 0.81 -1.28
CA ALA A 97 14.13 -0.09 -2.36
C ALA A 97 13.68 0.62 -3.64
N ALA A 98 12.95 1.75 -3.53
CA ALA A 98 12.53 2.54 -4.68
C ALA A 98 13.73 3.03 -5.51
N ALA A 99 14.81 3.48 -4.87
CA ALA A 99 16.03 3.87 -5.56
C ALA A 99 16.79 2.68 -6.13
N VAL A 100 16.94 1.60 -5.35
CA VAL A 100 17.76 0.44 -5.73
C VAL A 100 17.12 -0.37 -6.87
N PHE A 101 15.82 -0.65 -6.81
CA PHE A 101 15.16 -1.54 -7.77
C PHE A 101 14.49 -0.80 -8.93
N SER A 102 14.16 0.47 -8.75
CA SER A 102 13.38 1.23 -9.74
C SER A 102 14.03 2.54 -10.18
N GLY A 103 15.18 2.94 -9.61
CA GLY A 103 15.86 4.17 -9.97
C GLY A 103 15.06 5.43 -9.67
N ILE A 104 14.17 5.38 -8.69
CA ILE A 104 13.21 6.43 -8.34
C ILE A 104 13.81 7.37 -7.29
N THR A 105 13.71 8.68 -7.52
CA THR A 105 13.99 9.68 -6.51
C THR A 105 12.82 9.82 -5.56
N THR A 106 13.07 9.75 -4.25
CA THR A 106 12.03 9.97 -3.23
C THR A 106 12.29 11.30 -2.53
N ARG A 107 11.31 12.20 -2.58
CA ARG A 107 11.32 13.44 -1.82
C ARG A 107 10.17 13.44 -0.83
N THR A 108 10.40 14.06 0.33
CA THR A 108 9.46 13.97 1.45
C THR A 108 8.99 15.33 1.92
N TRP A 109 7.78 15.37 2.50
CA TRP A 109 7.28 16.51 3.27
C TRP A 109 7.06 16.10 4.73
N PRO A 110 7.31 17.00 5.68
CA PRO A 110 7.02 16.74 7.09
C PRO A 110 5.52 16.95 7.38
N SER A 111 4.99 16.18 8.32
CA SER A 111 3.64 16.37 8.83
C SER A 111 3.55 16.11 10.32
N VAL A 112 2.46 16.51 10.95
CA VAL A 112 2.20 16.20 12.37
C VAL A 112 1.58 14.82 12.46
N ARG A 113 2.32 13.85 13.03
CA ARG A 113 1.89 12.46 13.20
C ARG A 113 1.48 11.76 11.88
N GLY A 114 2.11 12.11 10.79
CA GLY A 114 1.79 11.52 9.49
C GLY A 114 0.40 11.90 8.92
N VAL A 115 -0.31 12.86 9.52
CA VAL A 115 -1.65 13.25 9.07
C VAL A 115 -1.55 14.13 7.83
N LEU A 116 -2.23 13.72 6.77
CA LEU A 116 -2.26 14.43 5.49
C LEU A 116 -2.98 15.78 5.59
N LYS A 117 -2.33 16.81 5.08
CA LYS A 117 -2.92 18.05 4.61
C LYS A 117 -2.56 18.20 3.14
N ALA A 118 -3.54 18.26 2.26
CA ALA A 118 -3.31 18.21 0.82
C ALA A 118 -2.36 19.31 0.30
N GLU A 119 -2.36 20.47 0.94
CA GLU A 119 -1.47 21.58 0.58
C GLU A 119 0.01 21.27 0.80
N GLU A 120 0.37 20.39 1.75
CA GLU A 120 1.77 20.10 2.07
C GLU A 120 2.50 19.39 0.91
N PRO A 121 2.07 18.24 0.37
CA PRO A 121 2.67 17.66 -0.82
C PRO A 121 2.52 18.55 -2.07
N LEU A 122 1.39 19.27 -2.22
CA LEU A 122 1.18 20.13 -3.36
C LEU A 122 2.15 21.33 -3.41
N ALA A 123 2.58 21.84 -2.27
CA ALA A 123 3.53 22.95 -2.18
C ALA A 123 4.93 22.59 -2.71
N ILE A 124 5.26 21.29 -2.74
CA ILE A 124 6.57 20.81 -3.19
C ILE A 124 6.51 19.99 -4.49
N ALA A 125 5.32 19.69 -4.99
CA ALA A 125 5.16 18.96 -6.25
C ALA A 125 5.62 19.82 -7.44
N HIS A 126 6.42 19.23 -8.32
CA HIS A 126 6.90 19.85 -9.55
C HIS A 126 6.60 18.91 -10.73
N PRO A 127 5.34 18.74 -11.14
CA PRO A 127 5.03 18.00 -12.35
C PRO A 127 5.57 18.76 -13.57
N ASP A 128 6.05 18.03 -14.58
CA ASP A 128 6.62 18.61 -15.80
C ASP A 128 7.72 19.65 -15.53
N ALA A 129 8.71 19.25 -14.73
CA ALA A 129 9.82 20.15 -14.34
C ALA A 129 10.79 20.49 -15.50
N GLY A 130 10.54 19.96 -16.70
CA GLY A 130 11.34 20.19 -17.89
C GLY A 130 12.57 19.26 -17.99
N PRO A 131 13.46 19.48 -18.97
CA PRO A 131 14.45 18.48 -19.37
C PRO A 131 15.63 18.33 -18.40
N TYR A 132 15.79 19.21 -17.44
CA TYR A 132 16.96 19.23 -16.54
C TYR A 132 16.61 18.95 -15.07
N LEU A 133 15.33 18.98 -14.71
CA LEU A 133 14.89 18.80 -13.34
C LEU A 133 14.10 17.52 -13.22
N VAL A 134 14.08 16.93 -12.02
CA VAL A 134 13.31 15.73 -11.73
C VAL A 134 11.84 16.09 -11.60
N SER A 135 10.99 15.45 -12.39
CA SER A 135 9.55 15.67 -12.34
C SER A 135 8.87 14.78 -11.31
N THR A 136 7.95 15.36 -10.54
CA THR A 136 7.06 14.62 -9.65
C THR A 136 5.99 13.91 -10.48
N THR A 137 5.95 12.58 -10.43
CA THR A 137 4.98 11.78 -11.19
C THR A 137 4.00 10.99 -10.33
N ALA A 138 4.32 10.83 -9.03
CA ALA A 138 3.38 10.23 -8.08
C ALA A 138 3.50 10.80 -6.66
N VAL A 139 2.39 10.69 -5.90
CA VAL A 139 2.33 10.95 -4.46
C VAL A 139 1.86 9.69 -3.76
N ALA A 140 2.59 9.25 -2.73
CA ALA A 140 2.22 8.11 -1.89
C ALA A 140 1.67 8.57 -0.53
N ILE A 141 0.56 8.00 -0.12
CA ILE A 141 -0.11 8.23 1.17
C ILE A 141 -0.17 6.92 1.94
N GLU A 142 0.16 6.93 3.23
CA GLU A 142 0.06 5.76 4.11
C GLU A 142 -1.17 5.86 5.03
N ASN A 143 -2.00 4.80 5.08
CA ASN A 143 -3.20 4.75 5.93
C ASN A 143 -3.46 3.32 6.49
N THR A 144 -3.55 3.09 7.81
CA THR A 144 -3.23 4.07 8.86
C THR A 144 -1.71 4.28 8.94
N HIS A 145 -1.28 5.49 9.27
CA HIS A 145 0.13 5.85 9.27
C HIS A 145 0.87 5.20 10.46
N ASN A 146 1.83 4.31 10.18
CA ASN A 146 2.51 3.50 11.20
C ASN A 146 3.27 4.34 12.22
N PHE A 147 4.26 5.10 11.77
CA PHE A 147 5.09 5.92 12.66
C PHE A 147 4.35 7.14 13.22
N GLY A 148 3.21 7.50 12.66
CA GLY A 148 2.28 8.48 13.20
C GLY A 148 1.48 7.97 14.41
N GLY A 149 1.66 6.70 14.81
CA GLY A 149 0.91 6.05 15.88
C GLY A 149 -0.47 5.56 15.45
N GLY A 150 -0.61 5.13 14.20
CA GLY A 150 -1.87 4.64 13.65
C GLY A 150 -2.84 5.75 13.24
N SER A 151 -2.33 6.93 12.93
CA SER A 151 -3.15 8.05 12.46
C SER A 151 -3.94 7.68 11.20
N VAL A 152 -5.22 8.04 11.21
CA VAL A 152 -6.11 7.84 10.06
C VAL A 152 -6.11 9.08 9.17
N GLN A 153 -5.97 8.89 7.87
CA GLN A 153 -5.98 10.00 6.93
C GLN A 153 -7.40 10.52 6.70
N PRO A 154 -7.62 11.85 6.79
CA PRO A 154 -8.93 12.43 6.51
C PRO A 154 -9.31 12.21 5.05
N ILE A 155 -10.46 11.57 4.79
CA ILE A 155 -10.91 11.31 3.41
C ILE A 155 -11.12 12.60 2.60
N ALA A 156 -11.49 13.70 3.26
CA ALA A 156 -11.63 15.00 2.61
C ALA A 156 -10.29 15.52 2.05
N GLU A 157 -9.18 15.32 2.80
CA GLU A 157 -7.84 15.71 2.35
C GLU A 157 -7.34 14.78 1.23
N ILE A 158 -7.64 13.47 1.29
CA ILE A 158 -7.36 12.54 0.20
C ILE A 158 -8.07 12.99 -1.08
N LYS A 159 -9.36 13.29 -1.02
CA LYS A 159 -10.14 13.78 -2.19
C LYS A 159 -9.64 15.12 -2.73
N LYS A 160 -9.28 16.05 -1.85
CA LYS A 160 -8.68 17.34 -2.23
C LYS A 160 -7.34 17.13 -2.94
N LEU A 161 -6.47 16.26 -2.41
CA LEU A 161 -5.21 15.92 -3.04
C LEU A 161 -5.44 15.25 -4.41
N ARG A 162 -6.36 14.27 -4.49
CA ARG A 162 -6.69 13.57 -5.74
C ARG A 162 -7.18 14.51 -6.83
N ALA A 163 -8.04 15.46 -6.49
CA ALA A 163 -8.53 16.45 -7.46
C ALA A 163 -7.38 17.28 -8.05
N ALA A 164 -6.44 17.72 -7.21
CA ALA A 164 -5.29 18.50 -7.64
C ALA A 164 -4.30 17.65 -8.45
N THR A 165 -3.91 16.48 -7.97
CA THR A 165 -2.95 15.60 -8.65
C THR A 165 -3.46 15.14 -10.01
N LYS A 166 -4.77 14.85 -10.13
CA LYS A 166 -5.40 14.51 -11.40
C LYS A 166 -5.27 15.62 -12.44
N SER A 167 -5.45 16.88 -12.04
CA SER A 167 -5.29 18.03 -12.94
C SER A 167 -3.83 18.26 -13.38
N MET A 168 -2.87 17.77 -12.59
CA MET A 168 -1.44 17.86 -12.86
C MET A 168 -0.88 16.60 -13.54
N ASN A 169 -1.69 15.60 -13.85
CA ASN A 169 -1.28 14.28 -14.34
C ASN A 169 -0.25 13.61 -13.42
N VAL A 170 -0.43 13.75 -12.10
CA VAL A 170 0.37 13.10 -11.06
C VAL A 170 -0.46 11.95 -10.48
N ALA A 171 0.11 10.76 -10.42
CA ALA A 171 -0.54 9.57 -9.90
C ALA A 171 -0.60 9.56 -8.36
N MET A 172 -1.49 8.75 -7.80
CA MET A 172 -1.57 8.55 -6.36
C MET A 172 -1.46 7.07 -6.00
N HIS A 173 -0.57 6.75 -5.06
CA HIS A 173 -0.41 5.44 -4.45
C HIS A 173 -0.90 5.44 -2.99
N LEU A 174 -1.63 4.38 -2.59
CA LEU A 174 -2.00 4.13 -1.19
C LEU A 174 -1.17 2.99 -0.62
N ASP A 175 -0.27 3.28 0.32
CA ASP A 175 0.20 2.26 1.26
C ASP A 175 -0.91 1.99 2.27
N GLY A 176 -1.72 1.01 1.95
CA GLY A 176 -2.86 0.56 2.73
C GLY A 176 -2.54 -0.66 3.60
N ALA A 177 -1.30 -0.82 4.05
CA ALA A 177 -0.89 -1.98 4.87
C ALA A 177 -1.84 -2.22 6.06
N ARG A 178 -2.46 -1.17 6.57
CA ARG A 178 -3.43 -1.21 7.68
C ARG A 178 -4.76 -0.51 7.35
N ILE A 179 -5.14 -0.45 6.09
CA ILE A 179 -6.38 0.20 5.63
C ILE A 179 -7.65 -0.39 6.28
N TRP A 180 -7.58 -1.65 6.69
CA TRP A 180 -8.62 -2.35 7.43
C TRP A 180 -9.01 -1.59 8.71
N ASN A 181 -8.01 -1.09 9.45
CA ASN A 181 -8.22 -0.32 10.68
C ASN A 181 -8.83 1.05 10.37
N ALA A 182 -8.39 1.72 9.31
CA ALA A 182 -8.97 2.99 8.87
C ALA A 182 -10.45 2.84 8.51
N HIS A 183 -10.79 1.79 7.75
CA HIS A 183 -12.18 1.45 7.41
C HIS A 183 -13.05 1.24 8.67
N VAL A 184 -12.57 0.46 9.63
CA VAL A 184 -13.32 0.20 10.88
C VAL A 184 -13.54 1.50 11.66
N ALA A 185 -12.53 2.35 11.75
CA ALA A 185 -12.59 3.61 12.50
C ALA A 185 -13.50 4.67 11.86
N THR A 186 -13.48 4.77 10.52
CA THR A 186 -14.16 5.87 9.82
C THR A 186 -15.43 5.49 9.09
N LYS A 187 -15.61 4.19 8.82
CA LYS A 187 -16.66 3.63 7.96
C LYS A 187 -16.55 4.04 6.48
N VAL A 188 -15.46 4.70 6.09
CA VAL A 188 -15.15 4.93 4.66
C VAL A 188 -14.99 3.59 3.96
N SER A 189 -15.68 3.38 2.85
CA SER A 189 -15.64 2.10 2.13
C SER A 189 -14.30 1.88 1.42
N PHE A 190 -13.95 0.62 1.18
CA PHE A 190 -12.75 0.31 0.40
C PHE A 190 -12.85 0.81 -1.04
N THR A 191 -14.05 0.78 -1.62
CA THR A 191 -14.32 1.35 -2.97
C THR A 191 -14.05 2.85 -2.98
N GLU A 192 -14.49 3.60 -1.95
CA GLU A 192 -14.23 5.03 -1.85
C GLU A 192 -12.73 5.34 -1.73
N TYR A 193 -11.96 4.51 -1.01
CA TYR A 193 -10.50 4.59 -1.08
C TYR A 193 -9.99 4.28 -2.49
N GLY A 194 -10.49 3.20 -3.11
CA GLY A 194 -10.09 2.79 -4.46
C GLY A 194 -10.25 3.86 -5.52
N GLU A 195 -11.34 4.64 -5.48
CA GLU A 195 -11.62 5.73 -6.41
C GLU A 195 -10.58 6.86 -6.37
N ASN A 196 -9.88 7.03 -5.24
CA ASN A 196 -8.93 8.12 -5.04
C ASN A 196 -7.47 7.78 -5.33
N PHE A 197 -7.15 6.51 -5.58
CA PHE A 197 -5.77 6.07 -5.82
C PHE A 197 -5.65 5.28 -7.12
N ASP A 198 -4.53 5.41 -7.80
CA ASP A 198 -4.22 4.64 -9.02
C ASP A 198 -3.77 3.23 -8.64
N THR A 199 -2.87 3.10 -7.66
CA THR A 199 -2.43 1.82 -7.11
C THR A 199 -2.60 1.77 -5.60
N ILE A 200 -2.81 0.57 -5.05
CA ILE A 200 -3.01 0.34 -3.61
C ILE A 200 -2.23 -0.90 -3.21
N SER A 201 -1.52 -0.85 -2.09
CA SER A 201 -0.99 -2.04 -1.42
C SER A 201 -1.78 -2.33 -0.14
N VAL A 202 -2.00 -3.60 0.17
CA VAL A 202 -2.64 -4.02 1.43
C VAL A 202 -1.90 -5.21 2.03
N CYS A 203 -1.80 -5.28 3.36
CA CYS A 203 -1.21 -6.43 4.03
C CYS A 203 -2.27 -7.35 4.62
N LEU A 204 -2.01 -8.66 4.55
CA LEU A 204 -2.81 -9.71 5.20
C LEU A 204 -2.16 -10.17 6.51
N SER A 205 -0.82 -10.04 6.60
CA SER A 205 0.02 -10.58 7.67
C SER A 205 0.22 -9.66 8.88
N LYS A 206 -0.72 -8.74 9.10
CA LYS A 206 -0.73 -7.84 10.25
C LYS A 206 -2.03 -8.05 11.05
N GLY A 207 -2.84 -7.02 11.25
CA GLY A 207 -4.10 -7.10 11.99
C GLY A 207 -5.08 -8.16 11.51
N LEU A 208 -5.02 -8.57 10.25
CA LEU A 208 -5.84 -9.69 9.73
C LEU A 208 -5.33 -11.07 10.18
N GLY A 209 -4.09 -11.19 10.63
CA GLY A 209 -3.55 -12.41 11.21
C GLY A 209 -3.13 -13.50 10.23
N ALA A 210 -3.03 -13.24 8.93
CA ALA A 210 -2.46 -14.21 8.00
C ALA A 210 -0.96 -14.42 8.30
N PRO A 211 -0.40 -15.63 8.04
CA PRO A 211 1.00 -15.93 8.34
C PRO A 211 1.98 -15.13 7.46
N ALA A 212 1.57 -14.80 6.25
CA ALA A 212 2.32 -14.02 5.28
C ALA A 212 1.36 -13.41 4.25
N GLY A 213 1.88 -12.53 3.40
CA GLY A 213 1.18 -12.05 2.21
C GLY A 213 0.64 -10.64 2.29
N SER A 214 0.60 -10.07 1.12
CA SER A 214 0.10 -8.73 0.80
C SER A 214 -0.43 -8.75 -0.63
N LEU A 215 -1.09 -7.69 -1.07
CA LEU A 215 -1.51 -7.55 -2.46
C LEU A 215 -1.18 -6.15 -2.98
N MET A 216 -0.73 -6.10 -4.23
CA MET A 216 -0.82 -4.93 -5.09
C MET A 216 -2.20 -4.93 -5.74
N ILE A 217 -2.86 -3.78 -5.84
CA ILE A 217 -4.20 -3.61 -6.42
C ILE A 217 -4.15 -2.45 -7.40
N SER A 218 -4.54 -2.67 -8.66
CA SER A 218 -4.45 -1.66 -9.71
C SER A 218 -5.32 -2.03 -10.93
N THR A 219 -4.90 -1.57 -12.11
CA THR A 219 -5.47 -1.97 -13.40
C THR A 219 -5.01 -3.38 -13.79
N ALA A 220 -5.69 -3.97 -14.77
CA ALA A 220 -5.27 -5.25 -15.35
C ALA A 220 -3.95 -5.13 -16.14
N GLU A 221 -3.69 -3.95 -16.73
CA GLU A 221 -2.44 -3.66 -17.43
C GLU A 221 -1.25 -3.60 -16.48
N ASP A 222 -1.39 -2.90 -15.35
CA ASP A 222 -0.33 -2.82 -14.33
C ASP A 222 0.00 -4.22 -13.79
N ARG A 223 -1.01 -5.02 -13.45
CA ARG A 223 -0.81 -6.41 -13.00
C ARG A 223 -0.01 -7.21 -14.03
N LYS A 224 -0.38 -7.11 -15.31
CA LYS A 224 0.31 -7.82 -16.40
C LYS A 224 1.76 -7.38 -16.58
N SER A 225 2.08 -6.12 -16.30
CA SER A 225 3.44 -5.58 -16.45
C SER A 225 4.38 -5.99 -15.31
N THR A 226 3.85 -6.56 -14.24
CA THR A 226 4.60 -6.92 -13.02
C THR A 226 4.82 -8.43 -12.83
N VAL A 227 4.26 -9.26 -13.69
CA VAL A 227 4.40 -10.74 -13.70
C VAL A 227 5.17 -11.24 -14.90
#